data_75fbfcb8c073ccf6e185810309060394
#
_entry.id   75fbfcb8c073ccf6e185810309060394
#
_cell.length_a   1.000
_cell.length_b   1.000
_cell.length_c   1.000
_cell.angle_alpha   90.00
_cell.angle_beta   90.00
_cell.angle_gamma   90.00
#
_symmetry.space_group_name_H-M   'P 1'
#
loop_
_entity.id
_entity.type
_entity.pdbx_description
1 polymer ?
#
loop_
_entity_poly.entity_id
_entity_poly.type
_entity_poly.pdbx_seq_one_letter_code
_entity_poly.pdbx_strand_id
1 'polypeptide(L)'
;MNRNSNFGQGALDTQALNLVPMVVEQTSRGERSYDIYSRLLKERVVFAVGPVEDYMANVIVAQLLFLESENPDKDVHLYINSPGGSVTAGMAIYDTMQFIKPDVSTLCIGQAASMGALLLAGGAAEKRFCLPHSRVMIHQPLGGFQGQATDVDIHAREILKVKETLNQILAHHTGQPVDKIEEDTERDRFLSAHEAAEYGLIDTVLDSRSVEEKD
;
A
#
# COMPACT_ATOMS: atom_id res chain seq x y z
N MET A 1 51.73 18.53 29.72
CA MET A 1 50.41 18.30 30.30
C MET A 1 49.36 18.85 29.34
N ASN A 2 48.82 18.02 28.48
CA ASN A 2 47.75 18.39 27.57
C ASN A 2 46.62 17.35 27.74
N ARG A 3 45.53 17.76 28.38
CA ARG A 3 44.33 16.94 28.50
C ARG A 3 43.41 17.29 27.34
N ASN A 4 43.35 16.45 26.32
CA ASN A 4 42.31 16.50 25.32
C ASN A 4 41.07 15.81 25.90
N SER A 5 40.08 16.59 26.24
CA SER A 5 38.70 16.13 26.53
C SER A 5 37.98 15.93 25.20
N ASN A 6 37.93 14.68 24.75
CA ASN A 6 36.97 14.26 23.71
C ASN A 6 35.58 14.29 24.31
N PHE A 7 34.80 15.32 24.02
CA PHE A 7 33.35 15.26 24.11
C PHE A 7 32.87 14.46 22.92
N GLY A 8 32.53 13.19 23.17
CA GLY A 8 31.78 12.41 22.22
C GLY A 8 30.39 13.04 22.01
N GLN A 9 30.20 13.65 20.85
CA GLN A 9 28.84 13.94 20.37
C GLN A 9 28.14 12.59 20.10
N GLY A 10 27.35 12.15 21.07
CA GLY A 10 26.38 11.10 20.85
C GLY A 10 25.43 11.59 19.76
N ALA A 11 25.47 10.96 18.59
CA ALA A 11 24.41 11.09 17.61
C ALA A 11 23.10 10.69 18.31
N LEU A 12 22.26 11.68 18.59
CA LEU A 12 20.89 11.42 19.03
C LEU A 12 20.23 10.60 17.92
N ASP A 13 19.86 9.40 18.29
CA ASP A 13 19.20 8.45 17.39
C ASP A 13 17.89 9.11 16.93
N THR A 14 17.86 9.59 15.69
CA THR A 14 16.71 10.28 15.09
C THR A 14 15.48 9.37 14.95
N GLN A 15 15.64 8.07 15.20
CA GLN A 15 14.52 7.12 15.27
C GLN A 15 13.67 7.30 16.53
N ALA A 16 14.17 7.94 17.58
CA ALA A 16 13.42 8.18 18.83
C ALA A 16 12.34 9.27 18.70
N LEU A 17 12.23 9.97 17.58
CA LEU A 17 11.28 11.08 17.39
C LEU A 17 10.01 10.72 16.61
N ASN A 18 9.84 9.48 16.20
CA ASN A 18 8.57 9.00 15.60
C ASN A 18 7.59 8.59 16.70
N LEU A 19 7.29 9.49 17.62
CA LEU A 19 6.23 9.28 18.61
C LEU A 19 4.88 9.29 17.87
N VAL A 20 4.24 8.13 17.80
CA VAL A 20 2.86 8.03 17.32
C VAL A 20 1.97 8.78 18.30
N PRO A 21 1.18 9.79 17.85
CA PRO A 21 0.32 10.56 18.75
C PRO A 21 -0.70 9.67 19.44
N MET A 22 -0.92 9.94 20.74
CA MET A 22 -1.97 9.31 21.53
C MET A 22 -3.22 10.19 21.53
N VAL A 23 -4.40 9.56 21.42
CA VAL A 23 -5.70 10.19 21.54
C VAL A 23 -6.48 9.57 22.69
N VAL A 24 -7.23 10.41 23.44
CA VAL A 24 -8.07 9.97 24.53
C VAL A 24 -9.53 10.05 24.12
N GLU A 25 -10.24 8.93 24.20
CA GLU A 25 -11.66 8.82 23.94
C GLU A 25 -12.41 8.73 25.28
N GLN A 26 -13.37 9.62 25.51
CA GLN A 26 -14.26 9.53 26.67
C GLN A 26 -15.45 8.61 26.33
N THR A 27 -15.66 7.59 27.15
CA THR A 27 -16.76 6.66 27.00
C THR A 27 -17.61 6.67 28.30
N SER A 28 -18.81 6.10 28.25
CA SER A 28 -19.65 5.91 29.44
C SER A 28 -19.00 5.03 30.53
N ARG A 29 -17.92 4.31 30.21
CA ARG A 29 -17.15 3.45 31.09
C ARG A 29 -15.81 4.06 31.55
N GLY A 30 -15.55 5.35 31.24
CA GLY A 30 -14.31 6.04 31.54
C GLY A 30 -13.48 6.40 30.31
N GLU A 31 -12.29 6.92 30.54
CA GLU A 31 -11.36 7.33 29.50
C GLU A 31 -10.58 6.12 28.97
N ARG A 32 -10.39 6.08 27.64
CA ARG A 32 -9.51 5.10 26.97
C ARG A 32 -8.51 5.83 26.10
N SER A 33 -7.24 5.47 26.22
CA SER A 33 -6.17 6.00 25.39
C SER A 33 -5.85 5.02 24.26
N TYR A 34 -5.70 5.54 23.04
CA TYR A 34 -5.30 4.81 21.85
C TYR A 34 -4.17 5.58 21.16
N ASP A 35 -3.24 4.88 20.50
CA ASP A 35 -2.48 5.54 19.46
C ASP A 35 -3.38 5.88 18.26
N ILE A 36 -2.97 6.85 17.43
CA ILE A 36 -3.82 7.36 16.34
C ILE A 36 -4.17 6.26 15.32
N TYR A 37 -3.25 5.33 15.03
CA TYR A 37 -3.51 4.25 14.08
C TYR A 37 -4.51 3.23 14.64
N SER A 38 -4.36 2.85 15.92
CA SER A 38 -5.32 1.97 16.61
C SER A 38 -6.70 2.63 16.69
N ARG A 39 -6.76 3.96 16.88
CA ARG A 39 -8.05 4.68 16.87
C ARG A 39 -8.70 4.67 15.49
N LEU A 40 -7.92 4.90 14.42
CA LEU A 40 -8.40 4.85 13.04
C LEU A 40 -8.77 3.43 12.60
N LEU A 41 -8.11 2.40 13.11
CA LEU A 41 -8.47 1.01 12.85
C LEU A 41 -9.89 0.68 13.33
N LYS A 42 -10.38 1.30 14.41
CA LYS A 42 -11.78 1.17 14.86
C LYS A 42 -12.78 1.71 13.81
N GLU A 43 -12.36 2.68 13.00
CA GLU A 43 -13.12 3.19 11.84
C GLU A 43 -12.82 2.39 10.56
N ARG A 44 -12.18 1.23 10.69
CA ARG A 44 -11.81 0.31 9.62
C ARG A 44 -10.81 0.88 8.62
N VAL A 45 -9.99 1.86 9.05
CA VAL A 45 -8.93 2.48 8.24
C VAL A 45 -7.61 1.79 8.53
N VAL A 46 -6.97 1.29 7.47
CA VAL A 46 -5.66 0.63 7.47
C VAL A 46 -4.70 1.45 6.61
N PHE A 47 -3.44 1.52 7.00
CA PHE A 47 -2.42 2.29 6.28
C PHE A 47 -1.33 1.39 5.69
N ALA A 48 -1.08 1.56 4.38
CA ALA A 48 0.08 1.03 3.67
C ALA A 48 1.01 2.19 3.33
N VAL A 49 1.89 2.56 4.27
CA VAL A 49 2.77 3.74 4.15
C VAL A 49 4.23 3.32 4.22
N GLY A 50 5.04 3.79 3.25
CA GLY A 50 6.45 3.43 3.11
C GLY A 50 6.66 2.19 2.23
N PRO A 51 7.88 1.62 2.24
CA PRO A 51 8.20 0.43 1.45
C PRO A 51 7.36 -0.79 1.83
N VAL A 52 6.89 -1.52 0.82
CA VAL A 52 6.19 -2.80 1.03
C VAL A 52 7.24 -3.86 1.38
N GLU A 53 7.18 -4.35 2.60
CA GLU A 53 8.09 -5.35 3.16
C GLU A 53 7.34 -6.32 4.08
N ASP A 54 7.98 -7.42 4.47
CA ASP A 54 7.32 -8.52 5.19
C ASP A 54 6.65 -8.08 6.48
N TYR A 55 7.28 -7.18 7.27
CA TYR A 55 6.68 -6.68 8.51
C TYR A 55 5.38 -5.90 8.23
N MET A 56 5.41 -4.94 7.30
CA MET A 56 4.23 -4.17 6.89
C MET A 56 3.13 -5.12 6.39
N ALA A 57 3.47 -6.07 5.53
CA ALA A 57 2.50 -7.01 4.96
C ALA A 57 1.82 -7.83 6.06
N ASN A 58 2.58 -8.40 6.99
CA ASN A 58 2.04 -9.18 8.10
C ASN A 58 1.10 -8.36 8.99
N VAL A 59 1.45 -7.09 9.28
CA VAL A 59 0.60 -6.20 10.07
C VAL A 59 -0.69 -5.86 9.34
N ILE A 60 -0.64 -5.57 8.02
CA ILE A 60 -1.83 -5.27 7.21
C ILE A 60 -2.73 -6.50 7.11
N VAL A 61 -2.16 -7.67 6.80
CA VAL A 61 -2.90 -8.95 6.75
C VAL A 61 -3.63 -9.22 8.08
N ALA A 62 -2.94 -9.05 9.21
CA ALA A 62 -3.55 -9.25 10.53
C ALA A 62 -4.70 -8.25 10.78
N GLN A 63 -4.57 -6.99 10.37
CA GLN A 63 -5.62 -5.98 10.48
C GLN A 63 -6.82 -6.32 9.59
N LEU A 64 -6.60 -6.77 8.36
CA LEU A 64 -7.67 -7.17 7.44
C LEU A 64 -8.48 -8.34 8.02
N LEU A 65 -7.82 -9.40 8.49
CA LEU A 65 -8.48 -10.55 9.12
C LEU A 65 -9.21 -10.17 10.43
N PHE A 66 -8.62 -9.28 11.22
CA PHE A 66 -9.27 -8.76 12.43
C PHE A 66 -10.56 -8.01 12.09
N LEU A 67 -10.51 -7.09 11.10
CA LEU A 67 -11.66 -6.31 10.68
C LEU A 67 -12.77 -7.17 10.06
N GLU A 68 -12.41 -8.22 9.32
CA GLU A 68 -13.38 -9.22 8.86
C GLU A 68 -14.08 -9.91 10.03
N SER A 69 -13.32 -10.34 11.05
CA SER A 69 -13.88 -11.00 12.23
C SER A 69 -14.82 -10.11 13.05
N GLU A 70 -14.56 -8.80 13.08
CA GLU A 70 -15.39 -7.83 13.78
C GLU A 70 -16.72 -7.54 13.04
N ASN A 71 -16.65 -7.37 11.73
CA ASN A 71 -17.84 -7.19 10.90
C ASN A 71 -17.54 -7.50 9.43
N PRO A 72 -17.98 -8.66 8.91
CA PRO A 72 -17.70 -9.07 7.54
C PRO A 72 -18.52 -8.32 6.47
N ASP A 73 -19.52 -7.53 6.85
CA ASP A 73 -20.42 -6.84 5.90
C ASP A 73 -20.09 -5.36 5.71
N LYS A 74 -19.05 -4.85 6.42
CA LYS A 74 -18.60 -3.46 6.29
C LYS A 74 -17.26 -3.37 5.57
N ASP A 75 -17.15 -2.41 4.68
CA ASP A 75 -15.92 -2.13 3.93
C ASP A 75 -14.72 -1.87 4.85
N VAL A 76 -13.54 -2.20 4.35
CA VAL A 76 -12.24 -1.79 4.90
C VAL A 76 -11.65 -0.70 4.01
N HIS A 77 -11.03 0.31 4.58
CA HIS A 77 -10.42 1.43 3.86
C HIS A 77 -8.90 1.37 3.95
N LEU A 78 -8.24 1.01 2.84
CA LEU A 78 -6.78 0.94 2.73
C LEU A 78 -6.23 2.24 2.14
N TYR A 79 -5.54 3.03 2.97
CA TYR A 79 -4.86 4.26 2.57
C TYR A 79 -3.42 3.95 2.16
N ILE A 80 -3.03 4.36 0.94
CA ILE A 80 -1.75 3.99 0.33
C ILE A 80 -0.88 5.21 0.09
N ASN A 81 0.34 5.19 0.64
CA ASN A 81 1.42 6.11 0.32
C ASN A 81 2.73 5.32 0.28
N SER A 82 2.98 4.63 -0.82
CA SER A 82 4.06 3.64 -0.92
C SER A 82 4.83 3.74 -2.25
N PRO A 83 6.15 3.65 -2.20
CA PRO A 83 6.99 3.51 -3.40
C PRO A 83 6.96 2.07 -3.96
N GLY A 84 6.23 1.14 -3.37
CA GLY A 84 6.30 -0.29 -3.65
C GLY A 84 7.36 -1.01 -2.81
N GLY A 85 7.82 -2.16 -3.26
CA GLY A 85 8.82 -2.97 -2.54
C GLY A 85 8.77 -4.45 -2.89
N SER A 86 8.85 -5.33 -1.88
CA SER A 86 8.84 -6.78 -2.05
C SER A 86 7.55 -7.27 -2.72
N VAL A 87 7.71 -8.00 -3.83
CA VAL A 87 6.58 -8.57 -4.57
C VAL A 87 5.84 -9.60 -3.70
N THR A 88 6.56 -10.48 -3.01
CA THR A 88 5.93 -11.51 -2.17
C THR A 88 5.15 -10.91 -1.00
N ALA A 89 5.68 -9.87 -0.37
CA ALA A 89 5.00 -9.13 0.69
C ALA A 89 3.73 -8.43 0.14
N GLY A 90 3.84 -7.79 -1.03
CA GLY A 90 2.69 -7.16 -1.68
C GLY A 90 1.62 -8.15 -2.11
N MET A 91 2.01 -9.30 -2.63
CA MET A 91 1.06 -10.36 -3.00
C MET A 91 0.34 -10.95 -1.78
N ALA A 92 1.00 -11.06 -0.62
CA ALA A 92 0.33 -11.47 0.62
C ALA A 92 -0.80 -10.51 1.02
N ILE A 93 -0.58 -9.19 0.86
CA ILE A 93 -1.64 -8.19 1.10
C ILE A 93 -2.74 -8.33 0.04
N TYR A 94 -2.36 -8.35 -1.24
CA TYR A 94 -3.29 -8.44 -2.36
C TYR A 94 -4.22 -9.66 -2.25
N ASP A 95 -3.64 -10.85 -2.09
CA ASP A 95 -4.42 -12.09 -1.98
C ASP A 95 -5.35 -12.05 -0.76
N THR A 96 -4.91 -11.46 0.36
CA THR A 96 -5.78 -11.27 1.53
C THR A 96 -6.92 -10.31 1.25
N MET A 97 -6.68 -9.21 0.53
CA MET A 97 -7.74 -8.27 0.11
C MET A 97 -8.81 -8.97 -0.75
N GLN A 98 -8.38 -9.90 -1.63
CA GLN A 98 -9.30 -10.67 -2.48
C GLN A 98 -9.99 -11.82 -1.73
N PHE A 99 -9.38 -12.33 -0.67
CA PHE A 99 -9.85 -13.50 0.07
C PHE A 99 -10.91 -13.16 1.10
N ILE A 100 -10.79 -12.04 1.79
CA ILE A 100 -11.73 -11.64 2.86
C ILE A 100 -13.10 -11.24 2.29
N LYS A 101 -14.16 -11.42 3.10
CA LYS A 101 -15.52 -11.08 2.69
C LYS A 101 -15.80 -9.58 2.53
N PRO A 102 -15.28 -8.68 3.41
CA PRO A 102 -15.47 -7.26 3.24
C PRO A 102 -14.83 -6.73 1.96
N ASP A 103 -15.49 -5.81 1.27
CA ASP A 103 -14.84 -5.04 0.21
C ASP A 103 -13.72 -4.19 0.78
N VAL A 104 -12.58 -4.18 0.09
CA VAL A 104 -11.46 -3.30 0.43
C VAL A 104 -11.46 -2.10 -0.52
N SER A 105 -11.85 -0.95 0.01
CA SER A 105 -11.72 0.34 -0.66
C SER A 105 -10.27 0.82 -0.58
N THR A 106 -9.71 1.32 -1.67
CA THR A 106 -8.32 1.82 -1.71
C THR A 106 -8.26 3.31 -2.02
N LEU A 107 -7.36 4.04 -1.34
CA LEU A 107 -7.15 5.47 -1.55
C LEU A 107 -5.65 5.81 -1.59
N CYS A 108 -5.18 6.31 -2.71
CA CYS A 108 -3.83 6.87 -2.82
C CYS A 108 -3.76 8.28 -2.22
N ILE A 109 -2.90 8.46 -1.20
CA ILE A 109 -2.68 9.74 -0.48
C ILE A 109 -1.23 10.23 -0.66
N GLY A 110 -0.77 10.45 -1.84
CA GLY A 110 0.60 10.88 -2.14
C GLY A 110 1.16 10.11 -3.32
N GLN A 111 1.59 8.88 -3.10
CA GLN A 111 2.03 8.02 -4.20
C GLN A 111 1.58 6.57 -4.01
N ALA A 112 1.34 5.90 -5.13
CA ALA A 112 1.21 4.46 -5.22
C ALA A 112 2.06 3.96 -6.38
N ALA A 113 3.27 3.44 -6.10
CA ALA A 113 4.21 3.01 -7.12
C ALA A 113 4.47 1.51 -7.04
N SER A 114 4.68 0.86 -8.19
CA SER A 114 5.05 -0.56 -8.27
C SER A 114 4.02 -1.44 -7.54
N MET A 115 4.44 -2.21 -6.52
CA MET A 115 3.50 -2.98 -5.68
C MET A 115 2.43 -2.11 -5.03
N GLY A 116 2.72 -0.84 -4.71
CA GLY A 116 1.71 0.11 -4.22
C GLY A 116 0.61 0.39 -5.24
N ALA A 117 0.95 0.49 -6.53
CA ALA A 117 -0.01 0.67 -7.62
C ALA A 117 -0.88 -0.59 -7.82
N LEU A 118 -0.29 -1.78 -7.68
CA LEU A 118 -1.02 -3.04 -7.76
C LEU A 118 -2.03 -3.16 -6.61
N LEU A 119 -1.63 -2.81 -5.37
CA LEU A 119 -2.54 -2.80 -4.23
C LEU A 119 -3.67 -1.77 -4.41
N LEU A 120 -3.36 -0.60 -4.97
CA LEU A 120 -4.36 0.43 -5.28
C LEU A 120 -5.38 -0.09 -6.29
N ALA A 121 -4.92 -0.65 -7.41
CA ALA A 121 -5.78 -1.22 -8.45
C ALA A 121 -6.56 -2.44 -7.97
N GLY A 122 -6.00 -3.20 -7.00
CA GLY A 122 -6.60 -4.39 -6.40
C GLY A 122 -7.77 -4.13 -5.42
N GLY A 123 -8.16 -2.87 -5.21
CA GLY A 123 -9.36 -2.52 -4.46
C GLY A 123 -10.64 -3.00 -5.15
N ALA A 124 -11.74 -3.06 -4.39
CA ALA A 124 -13.05 -3.41 -4.92
C ALA A 124 -13.48 -2.43 -6.02
N ALA A 125 -14.16 -2.94 -7.05
CA ALA A 125 -14.65 -2.12 -8.15
C ALA A 125 -15.53 -0.97 -7.65
N GLU A 126 -15.38 0.20 -8.25
CA GLU A 126 -16.04 1.46 -7.88
C GLU A 126 -15.59 2.05 -6.51
N LYS A 127 -14.60 1.43 -5.84
CA LYS A 127 -14.09 1.83 -4.52
C LYS A 127 -12.59 2.11 -4.51
N ARG A 128 -12.00 2.43 -5.68
CA ARG A 128 -10.58 2.75 -5.85
C ARG A 128 -10.41 4.24 -6.13
N PHE A 129 -9.62 4.92 -5.31
CA PHE A 129 -9.57 6.37 -5.31
C PHE A 129 -8.14 6.93 -5.30
N CYS A 130 -7.97 8.15 -5.80
CA CYS A 130 -6.79 8.99 -5.60
C CYS A 130 -7.19 10.39 -5.11
N LEU A 131 -6.34 11.01 -4.29
CA LEU A 131 -6.38 12.45 -4.09
C LEU A 131 -5.81 13.18 -5.33
N PRO A 132 -6.19 14.44 -5.61
CA PRO A 132 -5.94 15.09 -6.90
C PRO A 132 -4.47 15.20 -7.30
N HIS A 133 -3.57 15.34 -6.33
CA HIS A 133 -2.13 15.50 -6.55
C HIS A 133 -1.33 14.22 -6.31
N SER A 134 -2.00 13.10 -6.11
CA SER A 134 -1.34 11.80 -5.99
C SER A 134 -0.72 11.36 -7.30
N ARG A 135 0.34 10.55 -7.20
CA ARG A 135 1.03 9.96 -8.36
C ARG A 135 0.92 8.45 -8.29
N VAL A 136 0.64 7.85 -9.44
CA VAL A 136 0.65 6.40 -9.60
C VAL A 136 1.79 6.04 -10.55
N MET A 137 2.51 4.96 -10.28
CA MET A 137 3.56 4.48 -11.18
C MET A 137 3.49 2.96 -11.30
N ILE A 138 3.47 2.50 -12.54
CA ILE A 138 3.50 1.08 -12.88
C ILE A 138 4.80 0.75 -13.62
N HIS A 139 5.37 -0.42 -13.34
CA HIS A 139 6.53 -0.97 -14.01
C HIS A 139 6.64 -2.48 -13.76
N GLN A 140 7.48 -3.16 -14.55
CA GLN A 140 7.78 -4.57 -14.36
C GLN A 140 8.56 -4.83 -13.06
N PRO A 141 8.51 -6.05 -12.49
CA PRO A 141 9.27 -6.37 -11.29
C PRO A 141 10.78 -6.24 -11.53
N LEU A 142 11.47 -5.67 -10.54
CA LEU A 142 12.93 -5.66 -10.51
C LEU A 142 13.43 -6.92 -9.80
N GLY A 143 14.45 -7.52 -10.35
CA GLY A 143 15.09 -8.68 -9.73
C GLY A 143 16.50 -8.89 -10.26
N GLY A 144 17.31 -9.59 -9.48
CA GLY A 144 18.66 -9.98 -9.85
C GLY A 144 19.08 -11.16 -8.99
N PHE A 145 19.91 -12.02 -9.56
CA PHE A 145 20.47 -13.17 -8.86
C PHE A 145 21.92 -13.39 -9.26
N GLN A 146 22.76 -13.80 -8.31
CA GLN A 146 24.14 -14.14 -8.51
C GLN A 146 24.40 -15.55 -7.98
N GLY A 147 24.90 -16.45 -8.82
CA GLY A 147 25.12 -17.85 -8.45
C GLY A 147 25.63 -18.69 -9.59
N GLN A 148 25.48 -20.00 -9.49
CA GLN A 148 25.81 -20.95 -10.57
C GLN A 148 24.85 -20.75 -11.76
N ALA A 149 25.30 -21.05 -12.97
CA ALA A 149 24.54 -20.83 -14.20
C ALA A 149 23.13 -21.44 -14.17
N THR A 150 22.99 -22.65 -13.62
CA THR A 150 21.70 -23.33 -13.46
C THR A 150 20.77 -22.57 -12.49
N ASP A 151 21.31 -22.06 -11.38
CA ASP A 151 20.52 -21.30 -10.42
C ASP A 151 20.07 -19.96 -11.00
N VAL A 152 20.94 -19.30 -11.79
CA VAL A 152 20.58 -18.07 -12.51
C VAL A 152 19.41 -18.31 -13.48
N ASP A 153 19.42 -19.43 -14.23
CA ASP A 153 18.32 -19.79 -15.14
C ASP A 153 17.01 -20.04 -14.37
N ILE A 154 17.06 -20.75 -13.23
CA ILE A 154 15.89 -21.00 -12.38
C ILE A 154 15.28 -19.68 -11.90
N HIS A 155 16.09 -18.78 -11.35
CA HIS A 155 15.61 -17.49 -10.85
C HIS A 155 15.11 -16.57 -11.97
N ALA A 156 15.76 -16.59 -13.15
CA ALA A 156 15.30 -15.81 -14.31
C ALA A 156 13.90 -16.26 -14.77
N ARG A 157 13.65 -17.57 -14.84
CA ARG A 157 12.33 -18.10 -15.18
C ARG A 157 11.28 -17.74 -14.13
N GLU A 158 11.64 -17.73 -12.85
CA GLU A 158 10.71 -17.35 -11.78
C GLU A 158 10.33 -15.87 -11.86
N ILE A 159 11.29 -14.97 -12.10
CA ILE A 159 11.02 -13.53 -12.30
C ILE A 159 10.08 -13.31 -13.49
N LEU A 160 10.25 -14.04 -14.59
CA LEU A 160 9.37 -13.95 -15.76
C LEU A 160 7.93 -14.39 -15.44
N LYS A 161 7.76 -15.48 -14.66
CA LYS A 161 6.42 -15.90 -14.20
C LYS A 161 5.76 -14.85 -13.30
N VAL A 162 6.55 -14.28 -12.39
CA VAL A 162 6.08 -13.20 -11.52
C VAL A 162 5.63 -11.99 -12.36
N LYS A 163 6.43 -11.58 -13.38
CA LYS A 163 6.06 -10.52 -14.31
C LYS A 163 4.71 -10.80 -14.99
N GLU A 164 4.55 -12.02 -15.52
CA GLU A 164 3.30 -12.43 -16.16
C GLU A 164 2.10 -12.36 -15.20
N THR A 165 2.26 -12.87 -13.97
CA THR A 165 1.21 -12.84 -12.94
C THR A 165 0.80 -11.40 -12.60
N LEU A 166 1.77 -10.50 -12.39
CA LEU A 166 1.48 -9.09 -12.07
C LEU A 166 0.78 -8.38 -13.23
N ASN A 167 1.19 -8.66 -14.48
CA ASN A 167 0.55 -8.11 -15.68
C ASN A 167 -0.91 -8.59 -15.82
N GLN A 168 -1.18 -9.86 -15.53
CA GLN A 168 -2.53 -10.42 -15.54
C GLN A 168 -3.41 -9.80 -14.46
N ILE A 169 -2.89 -9.57 -13.25
CA ILE A 169 -3.60 -8.90 -12.16
C ILE A 169 -3.94 -7.46 -12.56
N LEU A 170 -2.97 -6.71 -13.08
CA LEU A 170 -3.21 -5.34 -13.54
C LEU A 170 -4.24 -5.30 -14.67
N ALA A 171 -4.13 -6.20 -15.66
CA ALA A 171 -5.09 -6.29 -16.75
C ALA A 171 -6.51 -6.58 -16.25
N HIS A 172 -6.65 -7.50 -15.29
CA HIS A 172 -7.94 -7.84 -14.67
C HIS A 172 -8.60 -6.62 -14.02
N HIS A 173 -7.84 -5.86 -13.22
CA HIS A 173 -8.39 -4.73 -12.47
C HIS A 173 -8.58 -3.46 -13.29
N THR A 174 -7.74 -3.25 -14.32
CA THR A 174 -7.81 -2.04 -15.17
C THR A 174 -8.74 -2.19 -16.37
N GLY A 175 -9.05 -3.43 -16.76
CA GLY A 175 -9.74 -3.72 -18.02
C GLY A 175 -8.89 -3.52 -19.28
N GLN A 176 -7.59 -3.22 -19.12
CA GLN A 176 -6.67 -3.09 -20.25
C GLN A 176 -6.26 -4.48 -20.78
N PRO A 177 -5.99 -4.61 -22.09
CA PRO A 177 -5.41 -5.84 -22.63
C PRO A 177 -4.04 -6.14 -22.00
N VAL A 178 -3.74 -7.43 -21.77
CA VAL A 178 -2.46 -7.88 -21.16
C VAL A 178 -1.26 -7.36 -21.94
N ASP A 179 -1.30 -7.41 -23.27
CA ASP A 179 -0.21 -6.93 -24.14
C ASP A 179 0.07 -5.44 -23.94
N LYS A 180 -1.01 -4.65 -23.72
CA LYS A 180 -0.88 -3.22 -23.38
C LYS A 180 -0.27 -2.99 -22.00
N ILE A 181 -0.66 -3.78 -21.01
CA ILE A 181 -0.04 -3.72 -19.69
C ILE A 181 1.45 -4.07 -19.78
N GLU A 182 1.81 -5.09 -20.57
CA GLU A 182 3.20 -5.50 -20.75
C GLU A 182 4.04 -4.39 -21.40
N GLU A 183 3.54 -3.73 -22.43
CA GLU A 183 4.18 -2.58 -23.06
C GLU A 183 4.35 -1.42 -22.07
N ASP A 184 3.27 -1.07 -21.39
CA ASP A 184 3.20 0.09 -20.49
C ASP A 184 4.03 -0.07 -19.21
N THR A 185 4.25 -1.32 -18.77
CA THR A 185 5.06 -1.64 -17.58
C THR A 185 6.52 -1.95 -17.90
N GLU A 186 6.93 -1.98 -19.18
CA GLU A 186 8.31 -2.30 -19.57
C GLU A 186 9.33 -1.32 -18.95
N ARG A 187 8.93 -0.08 -18.73
CA ARG A 187 9.68 0.96 -18.01
C ARG A 187 8.75 1.71 -17.06
N ASP A 188 9.31 2.55 -16.20
CA ASP A 188 8.55 3.38 -15.29
C ASP A 188 7.55 4.25 -16.05
N ARG A 189 6.26 4.01 -15.80
CA ARG A 189 5.16 4.81 -16.32
C ARG A 189 4.47 5.54 -15.19
N PHE A 190 4.69 6.85 -15.14
CA PHE A 190 4.06 7.72 -14.15
C PHE A 190 2.74 8.28 -14.67
N LEU A 191 1.72 8.24 -13.81
CA LEU A 191 0.38 8.77 -14.09
C LEU A 191 -0.02 9.75 -12.98
N SER A 192 -0.66 10.84 -13.37
CA SER A 192 -1.44 11.67 -12.45
C SER A 192 -2.69 10.92 -11.99
N ALA A 193 -3.40 11.46 -11.00
CA ALA A 193 -4.66 10.86 -10.52
C ALA A 193 -5.69 10.70 -11.65
N HIS A 194 -5.84 11.72 -12.51
CA HIS A 194 -6.79 11.68 -13.64
C HIS A 194 -6.36 10.64 -14.70
N GLU A 195 -5.08 10.60 -15.08
CA GLU A 195 -4.57 9.59 -16.01
C GLU A 195 -4.73 8.17 -15.44
N ALA A 196 -4.59 7.99 -14.13
CA ALA A 196 -4.80 6.70 -13.48
C ALA A 196 -6.28 6.26 -13.53
N ALA A 197 -7.22 7.21 -13.44
CA ALA A 197 -8.65 6.94 -13.61
C ALA A 197 -8.97 6.59 -15.08
N GLU A 198 -8.47 7.35 -16.05
CA GLU A 198 -8.63 7.05 -17.48
C GLU A 198 -8.03 5.70 -17.87
N TYR A 199 -6.93 5.31 -17.21
CA TYR A 199 -6.27 4.04 -17.43
C TYR A 199 -7.02 2.85 -16.81
N GLY A 200 -7.85 3.09 -15.79
CA GLY A 200 -8.59 2.08 -15.04
C GLY A 200 -7.90 1.56 -13.78
N LEU A 201 -6.78 2.18 -13.36
CA LEU A 201 -6.10 1.84 -12.10
C LEU A 201 -6.91 2.26 -10.87
N ILE A 202 -7.75 3.28 -11.02
CA ILE A 202 -8.71 3.74 -10.02
C ILE A 202 -10.05 4.06 -10.69
N ASP A 203 -11.06 4.29 -9.88
CA ASP A 203 -12.41 4.61 -10.35
C ASP A 203 -12.70 6.12 -10.30
N THR A 204 -12.20 6.83 -9.28
CA THR A 204 -12.54 8.24 -9.06
C THR A 204 -11.40 9.02 -8.40
N VAL A 205 -11.23 10.29 -8.83
CA VAL A 205 -10.39 11.28 -8.13
C VAL A 205 -11.27 12.02 -7.13
N LEU A 206 -10.86 12.06 -5.84
CA LEU A 206 -11.59 12.71 -4.77
C LEU A 206 -11.05 14.13 -4.52
N ASP A 207 -11.68 15.16 -5.06
CA ASP A 207 -11.27 16.56 -4.88
C ASP A 207 -11.57 17.08 -3.46
N SER A 208 -12.73 16.74 -2.92
CA SER A 208 -13.14 17.09 -1.56
C SER A 208 -14.15 16.09 -1.02
N ARG A 209 -14.28 16.03 0.32
CA ARG A 209 -15.43 15.34 0.90
C ARG A 209 -16.67 16.18 0.63
N SER A 210 -17.70 15.56 0.05
CA SER A 210 -19.01 16.20 -0.02
C SER A 210 -19.45 16.57 1.41
N VAL A 211 -19.69 17.86 1.64
CA VAL A 211 -20.36 18.30 2.86
C VAL A 211 -21.81 17.85 2.70
N GLU A 212 -22.21 16.80 3.42
CA GLU A 212 -23.63 16.55 3.59
C GLU A 212 -24.22 17.79 4.28
N GLU A 213 -25.02 18.57 3.56
CA GLU A 213 -25.84 19.59 4.20
C GLU A 213 -26.74 18.85 5.20
N LYS A 214 -26.48 19.09 6.48
CA LYS A 214 -27.39 18.66 7.54
C LYS A 214 -28.62 19.57 7.46
N ASP A 215 -29.68 19.04 6.85
CA ASP A 215 -31.02 19.56 6.99
C ASP A 215 -31.51 19.47 8.47
#